data_8d30ba3a7ac1c948ae0bbfbc70c64836
#
_entry.id   8d30ba3a7ac1c948ae0bbfbc70c64836
#
_cell.length_a   1.000
_cell.length_b   1.000
_cell.length_c   1.000
_cell.angle_alpha   90.00
_cell.angle_beta   90.00
_cell.angle_gamma   90.00
#
_symmetry.space_group_name_H-M   'P 1'
#
loop_
_entity.id
_entity.type
_entity.pdbx_description
1 polymer ?
#
loop_
_entity_poly.entity_id
_entity_poly.type
_entity_poly.pdbx_seq_one_letter_code
_entity_poly.pdbx_strand_id
1 'polypeptide(L)'
;MAKKTGVISQVIGPVVDVTFDTAGTDMPNILDALEIRRHDGSVLVVECQQHIGEKTVRAIAMDSTDGLQRGMEVVATGQPIIMPVGDQIRGRLMNVTGMPIDGIGPLDKKGGYPIHRKPPKYEDLSTEKEVLYTGIKVIDLIEPYSKGGKIGLFGGAGVGKTVVILELINNIAKAYSGLSVFAGVGERTREGNDLLREMLEANVISYGKAFLEDMAKGGWNIDLVDREELKESKLALVFGQMNEPPGARARVALSGLSVAEYFRDGEGEGTGRDILFFMDNVFRFTQAGSEVSALLGRMPSAVGYQPTLATEMGVMQERITSTRHGSITSVQAVYVPADDLTDPAPATTFAHLDATTVLSRKISELGIYPAVDPLDSTSRILTPEVVGEEHYRCAQRVKEILQRYNELQDIIAILGMDELSEEDKLVVHRARRVQRFLSQPFHVAEQFTNIPGTLVSIEDTIRGFNMIIDGAVDQYPEAAFMLVGTIEDAIAKGEKLIAESR
;
A
#
# COMPACT_ATOMS: atom_id res chain seq x y z
N MET A 1 -8.25 -36.68 -9.40
CA MET A 1 -9.08 -37.09 -8.25
C MET A 1 -10.54 -36.78 -8.58
N ALA A 2 -11.50 -37.62 -8.20
CA ALA A 2 -12.92 -37.31 -8.38
C ALA A 2 -13.25 -36.04 -7.55
N LYS A 3 -13.96 -35.08 -8.15
CA LYS A 3 -14.42 -33.89 -7.44
C LYS A 3 -15.39 -34.34 -6.34
N LYS A 4 -15.12 -33.93 -5.10
CA LYS A 4 -16.01 -34.20 -3.96
C LYS A 4 -17.19 -33.24 -4.04
N THR A 5 -18.40 -33.75 -3.99
CA THR A 5 -19.64 -32.96 -4.04
C THR A 5 -20.38 -33.03 -2.71
N GLY A 6 -20.93 -31.95 -2.30
CA GLY A 6 -21.83 -31.82 -1.16
C GLY A 6 -23.04 -31.00 -1.53
N VAL A 7 -23.90 -30.76 -0.56
CA VAL A 7 -25.11 -29.93 -0.73
C VAL A 7 -25.20 -28.88 0.37
N ILE A 8 -25.75 -27.73 0.03
CA ILE A 8 -26.03 -26.67 0.99
C ILE A 8 -27.09 -27.19 2.00
N SER A 9 -26.73 -27.21 3.26
CA SER A 9 -27.63 -27.55 4.37
C SER A 9 -28.25 -26.31 5.01
N GLN A 10 -27.51 -25.20 5.08
CA GLN A 10 -27.97 -23.96 5.69
C GLN A 10 -27.23 -22.76 5.12
N VAL A 11 -27.89 -21.60 5.03
CA VAL A 11 -27.32 -20.29 4.68
C VAL A 11 -27.72 -19.30 5.76
N ILE A 12 -26.72 -18.63 6.37
CA ILE A 12 -26.90 -17.60 7.41
C ILE A 12 -26.06 -16.39 7.04
N GLY A 13 -26.67 -15.43 6.31
CA GLY A 13 -25.90 -14.32 5.76
C GLY A 13 -24.74 -14.82 4.91
N PRO A 14 -23.49 -14.39 5.15
CA PRO A 14 -22.34 -14.84 4.40
C PRO A 14 -21.80 -16.23 4.79
N VAL A 15 -22.44 -16.89 5.77
CA VAL A 15 -22.05 -18.24 6.22
C VAL A 15 -22.88 -19.29 5.52
N VAL A 16 -22.22 -20.30 4.96
CA VAL A 16 -22.85 -21.43 4.26
C VAL A 16 -22.38 -22.73 4.89
N ASP A 17 -23.32 -23.53 5.39
CA ASP A 17 -23.05 -24.87 5.88
C ASP A 17 -23.30 -25.88 4.75
N VAL A 18 -22.33 -26.75 4.52
CA VAL A 18 -22.34 -27.73 3.44
C VAL A 18 -22.17 -29.13 4.00
N THR A 19 -23.09 -30.02 3.65
CA THR A 19 -23.05 -31.43 4.06
C THR A 19 -22.53 -32.29 2.92
N PHE A 20 -21.59 -33.17 3.21
CA PHE A 20 -21.03 -34.16 2.30
C PHE A 20 -21.51 -35.55 2.65
N ASP A 21 -21.62 -36.42 1.66
CA ASP A 21 -22.04 -37.82 1.91
C ASP A 21 -20.96 -38.65 2.56
N THR A 22 -19.71 -38.22 2.52
CA THR A 22 -18.54 -38.83 3.11
C THR A 22 -18.19 -38.20 4.45
N ALA A 23 -17.54 -38.94 5.33
CA ALA A 23 -17.08 -38.49 6.63
C ALA A 23 -15.57 -38.68 6.80
N GLY A 24 -14.97 -38.05 7.82
CA GLY A 24 -13.56 -38.24 8.17
C GLY A 24 -12.59 -37.62 7.16
N THR A 25 -11.58 -38.38 6.73
CA THR A 25 -10.49 -37.89 5.86
C THR A 25 -10.93 -37.47 4.46
N ASP A 26 -12.16 -37.78 4.10
CA ASP A 26 -12.73 -37.39 2.79
C ASP A 26 -13.45 -36.03 2.81
N MET A 27 -13.48 -35.35 3.93
CA MET A 27 -13.98 -33.97 4.03
C MET A 27 -13.01 -32.96 3.42
N PRO A 28 -13.51 -31.79 2.92
CA PRO A 28 -12.63 -30.69 2.54
C PRO A 28 -11.77 -30.23 3.71
N ASN A 29 -10.52 -29.85 3.42
CA ASN A 29 -9.67 -29.27 4.43
C ASN A 29 -10.13 -27.86 4.82
N ILE A 30 -9.74 -27.42 6.01
CA ILE A 30 -9.92 -26.02 6.41
C ILE A 30 -9.11 -25.16 5.44
N LEU A 31 -9.69 -24.03 4.99
CA LEU A 31 -9.20 -23.10 3.99
C LEU A 31 -9.31 -23.58 2.52
N ASP A 32 -9.83 -24.78 2.27
CA ASP A 32 -10.15 -25.18 0.90
C ASP A 32 -11.30 -24.33 0.33
N ALA A 33 -11.19 -24.02 -0.96
CA ALA A 33 -12.23 -23.36 -1.71
C ALA A 33 -13.31 -24.36 -2.13
N LEU A 34 -14.57 -23.98 -1.96
CA LEU A 34 -15.73 -24.72 -2.43
C LEU A 34 -16.46 -23.85 -3.47
N GLU A 35 -16.93 -24.45 -4.56
CA GLU A 35 -17.61 -23.77 -5.65
C GLU A 35 -19.11 -24.10 -5.67
N ILE A 36 -19.95 -23.08 -5.73
CA ILE A 36 -21.41 -23.20 -5.83
C ILE A 36 -21.83 -22.54 -7.13
N ARG A 37 -22.43 -23.33 -8.02
CA ARG A 37 -22.97 -22.79 -9.28
C ARG A 37 -24.37 -22.22 -9.03
N ARG A 38 -24.52 -20.92 -9.27
CA ARG A 38 -25.81 -20.24 -9.15
C ARG A 38 -26.70 -20.51 -10.37
N HIS A 39 -27.99 -20.18 -10.25
CA HIS A 39 -28.97 -20.36 -11.33
C HIS A 39 -28.68 -19.51 -12.57
N ASP A 40 -28.02 -18.37 -12.44
CA ASP A 40 -27.60 -17.49 -13.53
C ASP A 40 -26.31 -17.98 -14.21
N GLY A 41 -25.75 -19.10 -13.77
CA GLY A 41 -24.51 -19.69 -14.30
C GLY A 41 -23.22 -19.14 -13.66
N SER A 42 -23.31 -18.11 -12.81
CA SER A 42 -22.16 -17.62 -12.07
C SER A 42 -21.71 -18.61 -11.00
N VAL A 43 -20.43 -18.51 -10.62
CA VAL A 43 -19.85 -19.39 -9.59
C VAL A 43 -19.54 -18.55 -8.34
N LEU A 44 -20.16 -18.91 -7.23
CA LEU A 44 -19.82 -18.40 -5.93
C LEU A 44 -18.72 -19.28 -5.31
N VAL A 45 -17.64 -18.66 -4.85
CA VAL A 45 -16.61 -19.33 -4.07
C VAL A 45 -16.87 -19.09 -2.59
N VAL A 46 -16.84 -20.17 -1.81
CA VAL A 46 -16.89 -20.10 -0.35
C VAL A 46 -15.67 -20.84 0.21
N GLU A 47 -15.13 -20.38 1.32
CA GLU A 47 -13.94 -20.94 1.94
C GLU A 47 -14.30 -21.73 3.21
N CYS A 48 -13.85 -22.98 3.29
CA CYS A 48 -14.08 -23.84 4.45
C CYS A 48 -13.37 -23.26 5.68
N GLN A 49 -14.12 -22.99 6.76
CA GLN A 49 -13.59 -22.38 7.98
C GLN A 49 -13.51 -23.36 9.16
N GLN A 50 -14.45 -24.27 9.24
CA GLN A 50 -14.46 -25.26 10.33
C GLN A 50 -15.32 -26.47 9.98
N HIS A 51 -15.05 -27.61 10.60
CA HIS A 51 -15.90 -28.77 10.61
C HIS A 51 -16.87 -28.67 11.79
N ILE A 52 -18.17 -28.71 11.54
CA ILE A 52 -19.24 -28.60 12.56
C ILE A 52 -19.94 -29.93 12.83
N GLY A 53 -19.36 -31.02 12.42
CA GLY A 53 -19.86 -32.38 12.59
C GLY A 53 -19.09 -33.35 11.72
N GLU A 54 -19.51 -34.61 11.71
CA GLU A 54 -18.81 -35.64 10.95
C GLU A 54 -18.88 -35.47 9.44
N LYS A 55 -19.92 -34.82 8.95
CA LYS A 55 -20.21 -34.65 7.49
C LYS A 55 -20.46 -33.22 7.05
N THR A 56 -20.40 -32.25 7.95
CA THR A 56 -20.77 -30.88 7.65
C THR A 56 -19.61 -29.94 7.90
N VAL A 57 -19.35 -29.07 6.92
CA VAL A 57 -18.38 -27.99 7.03
C VAL A 57 -19.12 -26.65 7.05
N ARG A 58 -18.58 -25.69 7.78
CA ARG A 58 -18.99 -24.30 7.77
C ARG A 58 -18.03 -23.50 6.93
N ALA A 59 -18.55 -22.79 5.94
CA ALA A 59 -17.76 -22.00 5.01
C ALA A 59 -18.23 -20.54 5.03
N ILE A 60 -17.34 -19.63 4.62
CA ILE A 60 -17.62 -18.20 4.46
C ILE A 60 -17.59 -17.80 2.99
N ALA A 61 -18.59 -17.05 2.57
CA ALA A 61 -18.74 -16.63 1.18
C ALA A 61 -17.76 -15.50 0.82
N MET A 62 -17.24 -15.56 -0.41
CA MET A 62 -16.36 -14.54 -0.98
C MET A 62 -17.13 -13.52 -1.83
N ASP A 63 -18.44 -13.69 -1.99
CA ASP A 63 -19.36 -12.79 -2.68
C ASP A 63 -20.75 -12.94 -2.06
N SER A 64 -21.76 -12.17 -2.52
CA SER A 64 -23.14 -12.27 -2.03
C SER A 64 -23.66 -13.70 -2.04
N THR A 65 -24.40 -14.06 -1.00
CA THR A 65 -25.11 -15.34 -0.89
C THR A 65 -26.54 -15.28 -1.42
N ASP A 66 -26.94 -14.19 -2.05
CA ASP A 66 -28.27 -14.02 -2.61
C ASP A 66 -28.58 -15.10 -3.65
N GLY A 67 -29.77 -15.64 -3.60
CA GLY A 67 -30.23 -16.70 -4.49
C GLY A 67 -29.76 -18.12 -4.14
N LEU A 68 -28.95 -18.28 -3.08
CA LEU A 68 -28.61 -19.61 -2.59
C LEU A 68 -29.79 -20.30 -1.92
N GLN A 69 -29.92 -21.59 -2.18
CA GLN A 69 -31.01 -22.44 -1.64
C GLN A 69 -30.42 -23.71 -1.02
N ARG A 70 -31.10 -24.24 -0.02
CA ARG A 70 -30.81 -25.57 0.52
C ARG A 70 -30.91 -26.62 -0.57
N GLY A 71 -29.99 -27.58 -0.57
CA GLY A 71 -29.93 -28.66 -1.55
C GLY A 71 -29.16 -28.32 -2.83
N MET A 72 -28.71 -27.06 -3.03
CA MET A 72 -27.84 -26.76 -4.15
C MET A 72 -26.51 -27.49 -4.01
N GLU A 73 -26.00 -27.96 -5.15
CA GLU A 73 -24.73 -28.71 -5.23
C GLU A 73 -23.54 -27.79 -4.95
N VAL A 74 -22.59 -28.30 -4.19
CA VAL A 74 -21.33 -27.65 -3.86
C VAL A 74 -20.18 -28.57 -4.22
N VAL A 75 -19.22 -28.04 -4.96
CA VAL A 75 -18.06 -28.80 -5.43
C VAL A 75 -16.81 -28.37 -4.63
N ALA A 76 -16.19 -29.33 -3.95
CA ALA A 76 -14.90 -29.07 -3.30
C ALA A 76 -13.77 -29.09 -4.32
N THR A 77 -12.96 -28.02 -4.34
CA THR A 77 -11.82 -27.91 -5.26
C THR A 77 -10.62 -28.75 -4.81
N GLY A 78 -10.54 -29.07 -3.51
CA GLY A 78 -9.40 -29.76 -2.88
C GLY A 78 -8.15 -28.90 -2.72
N GLN A 79 -8.30 -27.59 -2.83
CA GLN A 79 -7.22 -26.61 -2.68
C GLN A 79 -7.77 -25.25 -2.23
N PRO A 80 -6.95 -24.38 -1.63
CA PRO A 80 -7.35 -22.99 -1.33
C PRO A 80 -7.71 -22.19 -2.58
N ILE A 81 -8.20 -20.98 -2.38
CA ILE A 81 -8.39 -20.01 -3.46
C ILE A 81 -7.05 -19.76 -4.17
N ILE A 82 -7.05 -19.88 -5.50
CA ILE A 82 -5.87 -19.71 -6.35
C ILE A 82 -5.97 -18.39 -7.11
N MET A 83 -4.90 -17.58 -7.03
CA MET A 83 -4.76 -16.35 -7.79
C MET A 83 -4.07 -16.60 -9.12
N PRO A 84 -4.52 -15.98 -10.23
CA PRO A 84 -3.77 -15.98 -11.47
C PRO A 84 -2.47 -15.20 -11.27
N VAL A 85 -1.44 -15.58 -12.00
CA VAL A 85 -0.10 -15.01 -11.89
C VAL A 85 0.54 -14.83 -13.27
N GLY A 86 1.73 -14.28 -13.32
CA GLY A 86 2.47 -14.03 -14.56
C GLY A 86 2.14 -12.68 -15.21
N ASP A 87 2.69 -12.43 -16.38
CA ASP A 87 2.53 -11.13 -17.06
C ASP A 87 1.09 -10.82 -17.49
N GLN A 88 0.23 -11.82 -17.57
CA GLN A 88 -1.19 -11.66 -17.93
C GLN A 88 -1.98 -10.77 -16.96
N ILE A 89 -1.50 -10.60 -15.73
CA ILE A 89 -2.20 -9.81 -14.68
C ILE A 89 -1.76 -8.35 -14.65
N ARG A 90 -0.78 -7.96 -15.45
CA ARG A 90 -0.32 -6.56 -15.51
C ARG A 90 -1.45 -5.66 -16.00
N GLY A 91 -1.68 -4.57 -15.28
CA GLY A 91 -2.74 -3.61 -15.57
C GLY A 91 -4.17 -4.14 -15.33
N ARG A 92 -4.32 -5.36 -14.80
CA ARG A 92 -5.61 -6.00 -14.59
C ARG A 92 -6.13 -5.74 -13.19
N LEU A 93 -7.45 -5.64 -13.10
CA LEU A 93 -8.18 -5.52 -11.85
C LEU A 93 -8.92 -6.83 -11.56
N MET A 94 -8.59 -7.43 -10.43
CA MET A 94 -9.13 -8.72 -9.98
C MET A 94 -9.89 -8.57 -8.66
N ASN A 95 -10.83 -9.48 -8.42
CA ASN A 95 -11.44 -9.65 -7.11
C ASN A 95 -10.63 -10.60 -6.21
N VAL A 96 -11.12 -10.85 -5.00
CA VAL A 96 -10.50 -11.72 -3.99
C VAL A 96 -10.22 -13.13 -4.47
N THR A 97 -11.02 -13.66 -5.40
CA THR A 97 -10.86 -15.01 -5.96
C THR A 97 -10.02 -15.04 -7.23
N GLY A 98 -9.43 -13.90 -7.64
CA GLY A 98 -8.64 -13.80 -8.87
C GLY A 98 -9.46 -13.78 -10.15
N MET A 99 -10.76 -13.48 -10.07
CA MET A 99 -11.58 -13.22 -11.25
C MET A 99 -11.40 -11.76 -11.69
N PRO A 100 -11.19 -11.50 -12.99
CA PRO A 100 -11.09 -10.14 -13.49
C PRO A 100 -12.45 -9.44 -13.39
N ILE A 101 -12.43 -8.19 -12.93
CA ILE A 101 -13.59 -7.32 -12.79
C ILE A 101 -13.47 -6.05 -13.64
N ASP A 102 -12.44 -5.99 -14.48
CA ASP A 102 -12.15 -4.89 -15.41
C ASP A 102 -12.87 -5.00 -16.76
N GLY A 103 -13.50 -6.14 -17.05
CA GLY A 103 -14.18 -6.40 -18.31
C GLY A 103 -13.27 -6.75 -19.51
N ILE A 104 -11.94 -6.76 -19.34
CA ILE A 104 -10.99 -6.97 -20.45
C ILE A 104 -10.92 -8.44 -20.92
N GLY A 105 -11.46 -9.37 -20.14
CA GLY A 105 -11.52 -10.79 -20.47
C GLY A 105 -10.93 -11.70 -19.40
N PRO A 106 -11.06 -13.02 -19.52
CA PRO A 106 -10.69 -13.99 -18.51
C PRO A 106 -9.17 -14.05 -18.30
N LEU A 107 -8.78 -14.49 -17.11
CA LEU A 107 -7.40 -14.78 -16.71
C LEU A 107 -7.23 -16.29 -16.48
N ASP A 108 -6.10 -16.84 -16.90
CA ASP A 108 -5.77 -18.25 -16.65
C ASP A 108 -5.21 -18.42 -15.24
N LYS A 109 -5.75 -19.35 -14.47
CA LYS A 109 -5.28 -19.69 -13.12
C LYS A 109 -4.29 -20.86 -13.10
N LYS A 110 -3.93 -21.41 -14.27
CA LYS A 110 -2.96 -22.50 -14.35
C LYS A 110 -1.59 -22.03 -13.87
N GLY A 111 -1.01 -22.77 -12.93
CA GLY A 111 0.25 -22.37 -12.27
C GLY A 111 0.09 -21.24 -11.25
N GLY A 112 -1.14 -20.87 -10.94
CA GLY A 112 -1.44 -19.81 -9.96
C GLY A 112 -1.02 -20.15 -8.53
N TYR A 113 -0.96 -19.12 -7.70
CA TYR A 113 -0.54 -19.23 -6.31
C TYR A 113 -1.73 -19.24 -5.35
N PRO A 114 -1.74 -20.15 -4.36
CA PRO A 114 -2.78 -20.16 -3.33
C PRO A 114 -2.66 -18.91 -2.43
N ILE A 115 -3.79 -18.39 -1.96
CA ILE A 115 -3.79 -17.22 -1.08
C ILE A 115 -3.27 -17.55 0.33
N HIS A 116 -3.41 -18.80 0.76
CA HIS A 116 -2.88 -19.30 2.03
C HIS A 116 -1.53 -19.98 1.79
N ARG A 117 -0.47 -19.22 2.03
CA ARG A 117 0.92 -19.67 1.94
C ARG A 117 1.63 -19.48 3.27
N LYS A 118 2.61 -20.32 3.51
CA LYS A 118 3.52 -20.14 4.66
C LYS A 118 4.53 -19.03 4.34
N PRO A 119 5.02 -18.29 5.35
CA PRO A 119 6.17 -17.42 5.19
C PRO A 119 7.36 -18.16 4.58
N PRO A 120 8.30 -17.46 3.93
CA PRO A 120 9.55 -18.06 3.45
C PRO A 120 10.29 -18.77 4.57
N LYS A 121 11.01 -19.84 4.23
CA LYS A 121 11.82 -20.53 5.20
C LYS A 121 13.00 -19.66 5.64
N TYR A 122 13.48 -19.87 6.85
CA TYR A 122 14.60 -19.12 7.40
C TYR A 122 15.86 -19.16 6.50
N GLU A 123 16.11 -20.29 5.85
CA GLU A 123 17.23 -20.50 4.92
C GLU A 123 17.10 -19.66 3.64
N ASP A 124 15.89 -19.24 3.26
CA ASP A 124 15.62 -18.46 2.06
C ASP A 124 15.63 -16.93 2.32
N LEU A 125 15.65 -16.53 3.60
CA LEU A 125 15.64 -15.11 3.96
C LEU A 125 16.98 -14.43 3.64
N SER A 126 16.91 -13.19 3.16
CA SER A 126 18.06 -12.30 3.11
C SER A 126 18.21 -11.59 4.46
N THR A 127 19.44 -11.55 4.97
CA THR A 127 19.79 -10.83 6.20
C THR A 127 20.39 -9.44 5.92
N GLU A 128 20.59 -9.12 4.67
CA GLU A 128 21.14 -7.82 4.26
C GLU A 128 20.12 -6.72 4.47
N LYS A 129 20.55 -5.62 5.10
CA LYS A 129 19.75 -4.43 5.27
C LYS A 129 20.10 -3.44 4.17
N GLU A 130 19.25 -3.34 3.19
CA GLU A 130 19.39 -2.41 2.07
C GLU A 130 18.34 -1.31 2.16
N VAL A 131 18.74 -0.09 1.80
CA VAL A 131 17.83 1.05 1.67
C VAL A 131 17.13 0.98 0.31
N LEU A 132 15.81 1.12 0.29
CA LEU A 132 15.03 1.32 -0.92
C LEU A 132 14.89 2.83 -1.16
N TYR A 133 15.67 3.38 -2.05
CA TYR A 133 15.57 4.79 -2.39
C TYR A 133 14.35 5.07 -3.26
N THR A 134 13.52 6.00 -2.80
CA THR A 134 12.25 6.35 -3.45
C THR A 134 12.38 7.52 -4.41
N GLY A 135 13.47 8.29 -4.32
CA GLY A 135 13.67 9.53 -5.05
C GLY A 135 12.83 10.70 -4.50
N ILE A 136 12.22 10.53 -3.32
CA ILE A 136 11.46 11.55 -2.60
C ILE A 136 12.30 12.04 -1.42
N LYS A 137 12.75 13.29 -1.47
CA LYS A 137 13.72 13.86 -0.51
C LYS A 137 13.37 13.61 0.94
N VAL A 138 12.12 13.91 1.35
CA VAL A 138 11.70 13.80 2.74
C VAL A 138 11.69 12.35 3.21
N ILE A 139 11.25 11.42 2.38
CA ILE A 139 11.23 9.99 2.71
C ILE A 139 12.66 9.48 2.83
N ASP A 140 13.46 9.65 1.77
CA ASP A 140 14.80 9.09 1.70
C ASP A 140 15.74 9.64 2.79
N LEU A 141 15.59 10.92 3.16
CA LEU A 141 16.41 11.54 4.20
C LEU A 141 15.98 11.18 5.62
N ILE A 142 14.69 11.34 5.92
CA ILE A 142 14.16 11.34 7.30
C ILE A 142 13.67 9.97 7.75
N GLU A 143 13.13 9.20 6.83
CA GLU A 143 12.50 7.91 7.10
C GLU A 143 12.80 6.87 6.01
N PRO A 144 14.08 6.63 5.69
CA PRO A 144 14.46 5.74 4.60
C PRO A 144 13.76 4.38 4.72
N TYR A 145 13.23 3.88 3.60
CA TYR A 145 12.55 2.60 3.55
C TYR A 145 13.53 1.44 3.46
N SER A 146 13.29 0.40 4.24
CA SER A 146 14.04 -0.84 4.13
C SER A 146 13.50 -1.69 2.99
N LYS A 147 14.37 -2.18 2.13
CA LYS A 147 14.03 -3.19 1.13
C LYS A 147 13.53 -4.45 1.84
N GLY A 148 12.36 -4.95 1.44
CA GLY A 148 11.68 -6.03 2.17
C GLY A 148 11.06 -5.62 3.50
N GLY A 149 11.02 -4.33 3.80
CA GLY A 149 10.44 -3.76 5.02
C GLY A 149 8.95 -3.49 4.90
N LYS A 150 8.37 -3.16 6.05
CA LYS A 150 6.95 -2.86 6.21
C LYS A 150 6.80 -1.42 6.65
N ILE A 151 6.19 -0.60 5.80
CA ILE A 151 6.01 0.83 6.00
C ILE A 151 4.55 1.12 6.32
N GLY A 152 4.29 1.79 7.43
CA GLY A 152 2.97 2.31 7.75
C GLY A 152 2.79 3.73 7.21
N LEU A 153 1.75 3.95 6.41
CA LEU A 153 1.39 5.27 5.89
C LEU A 153 0.17 5.80 6.67
N PHE A 154 0.41 6.82 7.46
CA PHE A 154 -0.59 7.47 8.30
C PHE A 154 -1.00 8.81 7.72
N GLY A 155 -2.26 9.17 7.87
CA GLY A 155 -2.75 10.49 7.47
C GLY A 155 -4.27 10.51 7.35
N GLY A 156 -4.84 11.66 7.61
CA GLY A 156 -6.27 11.91 7.43
C GLY A 156 -6.68 11.95 5.95
N ALA A 157 -7.94 12.24 5.71
CA ALA A 157 -8.44 12.47 4.35
C ALA A 157 -7.87 13.78 3.76
N GLY A 158 -7.53 13.76 2.47
CA GLY A 158 -7.12 14.95 1.72
C GLY A 158 -5.68 15.42 1.94
N VAL A 159 -4.82 14.63 2.60
CA VAL A 159 -3.40 14.97 2.82
C VAL A 159 -2.47 14.46 1.72
N GLY A 160 -3.01 13.83 0.67
CA GLY A 160 -2.23 13.37 -0.48
C GLY A 160 -1.71 11.94 -0.38
N LYS A 161 -2.32 11.05 0.42
CA LYS A 161 -1.91 9.62 0.50
C LYS A 161 -1.82 8.97 -0.87
N THR A 162 -2.88 9.05 -1.67
CA THR A 162 -2.94 8.46 -3.02
C THR A 162 -1.83 8.97 -3.91
N VAL A 163 -1.58 10.29 -3.89
CA VAL A 163 -0.53 10.91 -4.72
C VAL A 163 0.86 10.40 -4.35
N VAL A 164 1.14 10.21 -3.05
CA VAL A 164 2.40 9.61 -2.57
C VAL A 164 2.52 8.15 -3.03
N ILE A 165 1.45 7.37 -2.93
CA ILE A 165 1.42 5.97 -3.39
C ILE A 165 1.70 5.90 -4.90
N LEU A 166 1.04 6.72 -5.70
CA LEU A 166 1.24 6.77 -7.16
C LEU A 166 2.67 7.16 -7.53
N GLU A 167 3.24 8.15 -6.84
CA GLU A 167 4.63 8.57 -7.08
C GLU A 167 5.62 7.48 -6.70
N LEU A 168 5.41 6.78 -5.58
CA LEU A 168 6.23 5.62 -5.20
C LEU A 168 6.19 4.52 -6.27
N ILE A 169 5.00 4.17 -6.77
CA ILE A 169 4.85 3.17 -7.83
C ILE A 169 5.61 3.62 -9.09
N ASN A 170 5.43 4.88 -9.49
CA ASN A 170 6.07 5.42 -10.68
C ASN A 170 7.61 5.44 -10.55
N ASN A 171 8.12 5.89 -9.41
CA ASN A 171 9.56 6.03 -9.18
C ASN A 171 10.26 4.66 -9.08
N ILE A 172 9.67 3.72 -8.33
CA ILE A 172 10.22 2.36 -8.20
C ILE A 172 10.17 1.61 -9.53
N ALA A 173 9.11 1.77 -10.31
CA ALA A 173 9.04 1.17 -11.63
C ALA A 173 10.10 1.73 -12.59
N LYS A 174 10.45 3.01 -12.49
CA LYS A 174 11.53 3.62 -13.27
C LYS A 174 12.92 3.19 -12.80
N ALA A 175 13.14 3.16 -11.48
CA ALA A 175 14.45 2.87 -10.91
C ALA A 175 14.82 1.38 -10.94
N TYR A 176 13.86 0.50 -10.71
CA TYR A 176 14.11 -0.94 -10.46
C TYR A 176 13.44 -1.87 -11.49
N SER A 177 12.77 -1.33 -12.52
CA SER A 177 11.96 -2.12 -13.47
C SER A 177 10.95 -3.05 -12.78
N GLY A 178 10.55 -2.68 -11.55
CA GLY A 178 9.71 -3.46 -10.67
C GLY A 178 8.24 -3.41 -11.06
N LEU A 179 7.52 -4.47 -10.70
CA LEU A 179 6.06 -4.51 -10.71
C LEU A 179 5.57 -4.18 -9.29
N SER A 180 4.47 -3.46 -9.21
CA SER A 180 3.77 -3.22 -7.95
C SER A 180 2.46 -4.00 -7.91
N VAL A 181 2.01 -4.34 -6.71
CA VAL A 181 0.69 -4.94 -6.49
C VAL A 181 -0.07 -4.08 -5.47
N PHE A 182 -1.29 -3.71 -5.80
CA PHE A 182 -2.14 -2.93 -4.92
C PHE A 182 -3.35 -3.77 -4.47
N ALA A 183 -3.51 -3.92 -3.16
CA ALA A 183 -4.65 -4.57 -2.53
C ALA A 183 -5.56 -3.52 -1.90
N GLY A 184 -6.73 -3.33 -2.48
CA GLY A 184 -7.80 -2.48 -1.93
C GLY A 184 -8.65 -3.26 -0.95
N VAL A 185 -8.52 -2.96 0.34
CA VAL A 185 -9.13 -3.72 1.43
C VAL A 185 -10.23 -2.91 2.11
N GLY A 186 -11.47 -3.20 1.79
CA GLY A 186 -12.64 -2.60 2.46
C GLY A 186 -12.79 -1.10 2.23
N GLU A 187 -12.22 -0.56 1.16
CA GLU A 187 -12.38 0.85 0.78
C GLU A 187 -13.66 1.07 -0.02
N ARG A 188 -14.03 2.32 -0.20
CA ARG A 188 -15.24 2.68 -0.96
C ARG A 188 -15.03 2.37 -2.45
N THR A 189 -16.04 1.78 -3.08
CA THR A 189 -16.02 1.46 -4.52
C THR A 189 -15.69 2.68 -5.38
N ARG A 190 -16.22 3.86 -5.01
CA ARG A 190 -15.93 5.11 -5.69
C ARG A 190 -14.43 5.45 -5.63
N GLU A 191 -13.83 5.37 -4.44
CA GLU A 191 -12.40 5.67 -4.24
C GLU A 191 -11.52 4.70 -5.03
N GLY A 192 -11.91 3.42 -5.09
CA GLY A 192 -11.22 2.42 -5.93
C GLY A 192 -11.32 2.72 -7.42
N ASN A 193 -12.45 3.23 -7.90
CA ASN A 193 -12.63 3.64 -9.29
C ASN A 193 -11.85 4.92 -9.61
N ASP A 194 -11.86 5.89 -8.71
CA ASP A 194 -11.07 7.12 -8.86
C ASP A 194 -9.58 6.79 -8.89
N LEU A 195 -9.11 5.89 -8.03
CA LEU A 195 -7.74 5.40 -8.01
C LEU A 195 -7.33 4.74 -9.34
N LEU A 196 -8.17 3.89 -9.92
CA LEU A 196 -7.90 3.28 -11.23
C LEU A 196 -7.75 4.35 -12.33
N ARG A 197 -8.60 5.38 -12.32
CA ARG A 197 -8.50 6.50 -13.26
C ARG A 197 -7.21 7.28 -13.09
N GLU A 198 -6.83 7.62 -11.86
CA GLU A 198 -5.58 8.30 -11.54
C GLU A 198 -4.36 7.48 -11.99
N MET A 199 -4.39 6.15 -11.84
CA MET A 199 -3.34 5.25 -12.31
C MET A 199 -3.22 5.21 -13.83
N LEU A 200 -4.34 5.29 -14.54
CA LEU A 200 -4.36 5.38 -16.01
C LEU A 200 -3.83 6.73 -16.49
N GLU A 201 -4.25 7.82 -15.86
CA GLU A 201 -3.79 9.19 -16.16
C GLU A 201 -2.29 9.38 -15.87
N ALA A 202 -1.79 8.77 -14.79
CA ALA A 202 -0.37 8.77 -14.44
C ALA A 202 0.48 7.79 -15.27
N ASN A 203 -0.15 7.05 -16.20
CA ASN A 203 0.50 6.03 -17.04
C ASN A 203 1.23 4.93 -16.22
N VAL A 204 0.71 4.64 -15.04
CA VAL A 204 1.13 3.50 -14.20
C VAL A 204 0.47 2.22 -14.71
N ILE A 205 -0.77 2.34 -15.17
CA ILE A 205 -1.50 1.34 -15.93
C ILE A 205 -1.68 1.88 -17.36
N SER A 206 -1.39 1.07 -18.38
CA SER A 206 -1.48 1.46 -19.78
C SER A 206 -2.58 0.69 -20.48
N TYR A 207 -3.68 1.38 -20.80
CA TYR A 207 -4.79 0.83 -21.62
C TYR A 207 -4.70 1.28 -23.07
N GLY A 208 -3.65 2.03 -23.42
CA GLY A 208 -3.44 2.57 -24.75
C GLY A 208 -4.09 3.93 -24.99
N LYS A 209 -3.54 4.63 -25.98
CA LYS A 209 -3.91 6.01 -26.31
C LYS A 209 -5.39 6.17 -26.67
N ALA A 210 -5.95 5.24 -27.45
CA ALA A 210 -7.35 5.29 -27.87
C ALA A 210 -8.32 5.24 -26.68
N PHE A 211 -8.01 4.40 -25.67
CA PHE A 211 -8.79 4.32 -24.45
C PHE A 211 -8.70 5.61 -23.62
N LEU A 212 -7.51 6.16 -23.47
CA LEU A 212 -7.30 7.41 -22.72
C LEU A 212 -8.02 8.60 -23.36
N GLU A 213 -8.04 8.69 -24.70
CA GLU A 213 -8.80 9.72 -25.42
C GLU A 213 -10.31 9.60 -25.23
N ASP A 214 -10.84 8.37 -25.17
CA ASP A 214 -12.25 8.10 -24.85
C ASP A 214 -12.57 8.46 -23.42
N MET A 215 -11.72 8.03 -22.48
CA MET A 215 -11.84 8.33 -21.04
C MET A 215 -11.83 9.84 -20.78
N ALA A 216 -10.98 10.61 -21.43
CA ALA A 216 -10.92 12.07 -21.33
C ALA A 216 -12.21 12.76 -21.80
N LYS A 217 -13.00 12.13 -22.68
CA LYS A 217 -14.32 12.58 -23.13
C LYS A 217 -15.48 12.08 -22.25
N GLY A 218 -15.15 11.38 -21.15
CA GLY A 218 -16.14 10.78 -20.24
C GLY A 218 -16.64 9.41 -20.66
N GLY A 219 -16.01 8.78 -21.67
CA GLY A 219 -16.29 7.40 -22.10
C GLY A 219 -15.59 6.36 -21.20
N TRP A 220 -15.94 5.11 -21.39
CA TRP A 220 -15.29 3.96 -20.78
C TRP A 220 -15.46 2.73 -21.68
N ASN A 221 -14.88 2.79 -22.87
CA ASN A 221 -15.02 1.72 -23.86
C ASN A 221 -13.85 0.74 -23.79
N ILE A 222 -14.10 -0.42 -23.16
CA ILE A 222 -13.11 -1.47 -22.94
C ILE A 222 -12.59 -2.10 -24.24
N ASP A 223 -13.37 -2.05 -25.32
CA ASP A 223 -12.95 -2.57 -26.64
C ASP A 223 -11.77 -1.76 -27.23
N LEU A 224 -11.51 -0.56 -26.71
CA LEU A 224 -10.38 0.29 -27.11
C LEU A 224 -9.06 -0.04 -26.36
N VAL A 225 -9.10 -0.96 -25.40
CA VAL A 225 -7.91 -1.33 -24.65
C VAL A 225 -6.89 -2.05 -25.54
N ASP A 226 -5.69 -1.48 -25.63
CA ASP A 226 -4.58 -2.11 -26.33
C ASP A 226 -3.92 -3.17 -25.43
N ARG A 227 -4.03 -4.44 -25.85
CA ARG A 227 -3.54 -5.57 -25.05
C ARG A 227 -2.01 -5.69 -25.04
N GLU A 228 -1.31 -5.12 -25.99
CA GLU A 228 0.16 -5.09 -25.98
C GLU A 228 0.65 -4.00 -25.05
N GLU A 229 0.06 -2.79 -25.10
CA GLU A 229 0.37 -1.73 -24.15
C GLU A 229 -0.01 -2.10 -22.70
N LEU A 230 -1.06 -2.89 -22.51
CA LEU A 230 -1.47 -3.38 -21.19
C LEU A 230 -0.35 -4.16 -20.49
N LYS A 231 0.47 -4.91 -21.23
CA LYS A 231 1.61 -5.68 -20.68
C LYS A 231 2.74 -4.79 -20.15
N GLU A 232 2.79 -3.54 -20.60
CA GLU A 232 3.75 -2.53 -20.11
C GLU A 232 3.33 -1.90 -18.77
N SER A 233 2.12 -2.22 -18.30
CA SER A 233 1.61 -1.74 -17.02
C SER A 233 2.51 -2.17 -15.87
N LYS A 234 2.69 -1.27 -14.91
CA LYS A 234 3.62 -1.40 -13.78
C LYS A 234 2.94 -1.92 -12.51
N LEU A 235 1.65 -2.19 -12.59
CA LEU A 235 0.80 -2.47 -11.45
C LEU A 235 -0.21 -3.57 -11.77
N ALA A 236 -0.53 -4.41 -10.77
CA ALA A 236 -1.70 -5.28 -10.74
C ALA A 236 -2.58 -4.88 -9.54
N LEU A 237 -3.89 -4.95 -9.72
CA LEU A 237 -4.88 -4.53 -8.72
C LEU A 237 -5.70 -5.72 -8.24
N VAL A 238 -5.92 -5.81 -6.93
CA VAL A 238 -6.82 -6.78 -6.32
C VAL A 238 -7.73 -6.05 -5.35
N PHE A 239 -9.04 -6.03 -5.60
CA PHE A 239 -10.01 -5.28 -4.80
C PHE A 239 -10.97 -6.20 -4.06
N GLY A 240 -11.19 -5.88 -2.77
CA GLY A 240 -12.26 -6.39 -1.93
C GLY A 240 -12.91 -5.21 -1.22
N GLN A 241 -13.88 -4.59 -1.89
CA GLN A 241 -14.44 -3.29 -1.49
C GLN A 241 -15.39 -3.38 -0.28
N MET A 242 -15.78 -2.23 0.24
CA MET A 242 -16.61 -2.10 1.44
C MET A 242 -18.00 -2.78 1.31
N ASN A 243 -18.54 -2.85 0.11
CA ASN A 243 -19.83 -3.49 -0.18
C ASN A 243 -19.74 -5.01 -0.30
N GLU A 244 -18.54 -5.59 -0.35
CA GLU A 244 -18.34 -7.04 -0.40
C GLU A 244 -18.47 -7.67 0.98
N PRO A 245 -18.81 -8.98 1.06
CA PRO A 245 -18.98 -9.68 2.34
C PRO A 245 -17.66 -9.73 3.12
N PRO A 246 -17.72 -9.93 4.44
CA PRO A 246 -16.54 -9.93 5.29
C PRO A 246 -15.50 -11.01 4.91
N GLY A 247 -15.94 -12.13 4.32
CA GLY A 247 -15.03 -13.14 3.80
C GLY A 247 -14.10 -12.60 2.73
N ALA A 248 -14.63 -11.86 1.75
CA ALA A 248 -13.83 -11.21 0.71
C ALA A 248 -12.86 -10.19 1.29
N ARG A 249 -13.34 -9.28 2.13
CA ARG A 249 -12.51 -8.23 2.76
C ARG A 249 -11.40 -8.79 3.66
N ALA A 250 -11.63 -9.93 4.30
CA ALA A 250 -10.63 -10.62 5.13
C ALA A 250 -9.59 -11.38 4.32
N ARG A 251 -9.78 -11.60 3.03
CA ARG A 251 -8.88 -12.41 2.18
C ARG A 251 -8.18 -11.63 1.08
N VAL A 252 -8.72 -10.49 0.67
CA VAL A 252 -8.20 -9.72 -0.46
C VAL A 252 -6.73 -9.30 -0.28
N ALA A 253 -6.30 -8.95 0.93
CA ALA A 253 -4.90 -8.67 1.23
C ALA A 253 -4.00 -9.90 0.98
N LEU A 254 -4.46 -11.09 1.36
CA LEU A 254 -3.74 -12.34 1.11
C LEU A 254 -3.71 -12.68 -0.39
N SER A 255 -4.78 -12.37 -1.10
CA SER A 255 -4.85 -12.53 -2.57
C SER A 255 -3.80 -11.66 -3.28
N GLY A 256 -3.74 -10.37 -2.94
CA GLY A 256 -2.73 -9.46 -3.47
C GLY A 256 -1.31 -9.87 -3.10
N LEU A 257 -1.10 -10.31 -1.85
CA LEU A 257 0.20 -10.75 -1.38
C LEU A 257 0.69 -12.00 -2.13
N SER A 258 -0.20 -12.95 -2.43
CA SER A 258 0.18 -14.14 -3.21
C SER A 258 0.61 -13.81 -4.64
N VAL A 259 -0.02 -12.81 -5.25
CA VAL A 259 0.42 -12.27 -6.53
C VAL A 259 1.82 -11.64 -6.43
N ALA A 260 2.07 -10.86 -5.38
CA ALA A 260 3.39 -10.25 -5.15
C ALA A 260 4.47 -11.31 -4.90
N GLU A 261 4.16 -12.36 -4.16
CA GLU A 261 5.08 -13.47 -3.89
C GLU A 261 5.53 -14.22 -5.14
N TYR A 262 4.65 -14.39 -6.12
CA TYR A 262 5.02 -15.02 -7.39
C TYR A 262 6.16 -14.24 -8.07
N PHE A 263 6.08 -12.92 -8.12
CA PHE A 263 7.13 -12.10 -8.74
C PHE A 263 8.39 -12.00 -7.88
N ARG A 264 8.26 -12.00 -6.55
CA ARG A 264 9.42 -12.07 -5.65
C ARG A 264 10.19 -13.37 -5.82
N ASP A 265 9.48 -14.49 -5.83
CA ASP A 265 10.08 -15.82 -5.85
C ASP A 265 10.62 -16.18 -7.24
N GLY A 266 9.99 -15.70 -8.32
CA GLY A 266 10.32 -16.00 -9.69
C GLY A 266 10.08 -17.47 -10.09
N GLU A 267 10.30 -17.81 -11.37
CA GLU A 267 10.14 -19.17 -11.89
C GLU A 267 11.46 -19.98 -11.91
N GLY A 268 12.57 -19.39 -11.46
CA GLY A 268 13.91 -20.01 -11.45
C GLY A 268 14.95 -19.15 -10.76
N GLU A 269 16.17 -19.68 -10.59
CA GLU A 269 17.26 -18.91 -9.99
C GLU A 269 17.52 -17.59 -10.75
N GLY A 270 17.53 -16.46 -10.01
CA GLY A 270 17.80 -15.13 -10.56
C GLY A 270 16.64 -14.48 -11.30
N THR A 271 15.42 -15.07 -11.30
CA THR A 271 14.23 -14.49 -11.94
C THR A 271 13.34 -13.72 -10.97
N GLY A 272 13.59 -13.80 -9.68
CA GLY A 272 12.88 -13.05 -8.66
C GLY A 272 13.12 -11.54 -8.77
N ARG A 273 12.14 -10.75 -8.35
CA ARG A 273 12.13 -9.29 -8.47
C ARG A 273 11.87 -8.62 -7.14
N ASP A 274 12.22 -7.35 -7.06
CA ASP A 274 11.83 -6.46 -5.98
C ASP A 274 10.45 -5.89 -6.28
N ILE A 275 9.50 -6.15 -5.38
CA ILE A 275 8.10 -5.83 -5.56
C ILE A 275 7.66 -4.84 -4.47
N LEU A 276 6.92 -3.81 -4.87
CA LEU A 276 6.15 -2.99 -3.95
C LEU A 276 4.74 -3.58 -3.78
N PHE A 277 4.35 -3.77 -2.55
CA PHE A 277 3.02 -4.22 -2.18
C PHE A 277 2.29 -3.13 -1.40
N PHE A 278 1.24 -2.59 -1.98
CA PHE A 278 0.40 -1.60 -1.35
C PHE A 278 -0.85 -2.24 -0.77
N MET A 279 -1.19 -1.85 0.45
CA MET A 279 -2.41 -2.29 1.11
C MET A 279 -3.17 -1.08 1.65
N ASP A 280 -4.34 -0.84 1.12
CA ASP A 280 -5.23 0.21 1.61
C ASP A 280 -6.61 -0.40 1.91
N ASN A 281 -6.97 -0.66 3.14
CA ASN A 281 -6.39 -0.26 4.40
C ASN A 281 -6.17 -1.48 5.31
N VAL A 282 -5.04 -1.58 6.01
CA VAL A 282 -4.75 -2.75 6.87
C VAL A 282 -5.74 -2.88 8.04
N PHE A 283 -6.28 -1.79 8.55
CA PHE A 283 -7.31 -1.83 9.59
C PHE A 283 -8.57 -2.58 9.13
N ARG A 284 -8.96 -2.41 7.86
CA ARG A 284 -10.13 -3.11 7.31
C ARG A 284 -9.94 -4.62 7.22
N PHE A 285 -8.70 -5.08 7.02
CA PHE A 285 -8.37 -6.50 7.12
C PHE A 285 -8.66 -7.04 8.52
N THR A 286 -8.24 -6.36 9.58
CA THR A 286 -8.51 -6.78 10.96
C THR A 286 -9.98 -6.69 11.32
N GLN A 287 -10.67 -5.66 10.87
CA GLN A 287 -12.11 -5.47 11.07
C GLN A 287 -12.90 -6.62 10.42
N ALA A 288 -12.62 -6.95 9.16
CA ALA A 288 -13.26 -8.06 8.46
C ALA A 288 -12.99 -9.40 9.16
N GLY A 289 -11.78 -9.60 9.67
CA GLY A 289 -11.43 -10.77 10.49
C GLY A 289 -12.29 -10.88 11.76
N SER A 290 -12.59 -9.77 12.44
CA SER A 290 -13.48 -9.76 13.62
C SER A 290 -14.91 -10.10 13.24
N GLU A 291 -15.42 -9.57 12.12
CA GLU A 291 -16.75 -9.92 11.60
C GLU A 291 -16.86 -11.41 11.27
N VAL A 292 -15.86 -11.98 10.57
CA VAL A 292 -15.80 -13.42 10.28
C VAL A 292 -15.79 -14.23 11.56
N SER A 293 -14.97 -13.86 12.55
CA SER A 293 -14.88 -14.54 13.84
C SER A 293 -16.22 -14.56 14.57
N ALA A 294 -16.93 -13.43 14.58
CA ALA A 294 -18.25 -13.33 15.19
C ALA A 294 -19.29 -14.21 14.47
N LEU A 295 -19.30 -14.21 13.13
CA LEU A 295 -20.18 -15.05 12.31
C LEU A 295 -19.93 -16.55 12.51
N LEU A 296 -18.71 -16.94 12.83
CA LEU A 296 -18.34 -18.32 13.16
C LEU A 296 -18.66 -18.68 14.63
N GLY A 297 -19.21 -17.74 15.41
CA GLY A 297 -19.60 -17.97 16.80
C GLY A 297 -18.41 -18.06 17.77
N ARG A 298 -17.25 -17.48 17.42
CA ARG A 298 -16.09 -17.43 18.31
C ARG A 298 -16.27 -16.33 19.35
N MET A 299 -15.87 -16.60 20.59
CA MET A 299 -15.91 -15.61 21.66
C MET A 299 -14.95 -14.45 21.38
N PRO A 300 -15.40 -13.19 21.40
CA PRO A 300 -14.55 -12.04 21.14
C PRO A 300 -13.54 -11.82 22.27
N SER A 301 -12.40 -11.25 21.92
CA SER A 301 -11.39 -10.73 22.85
C SER A 301 -11.67 -9.28 23.24
N ALA A 302 -10.67 -8.58 23.77
CA ALA A 302 -10.82 -7.18 24.16
C ALA A 302 -11.32 -6.31 23.00
N VAL A 303 -12.19 -5.35 23.30
CA VAL A 303 -12.78 -4.39 22.37
C VAL A 303 -13.55 -5.02 21.20
N GLY A 304 -13.91 -6.31 21.30
CA GLY A 304 -14.69 -7.01 20.27
C GLY A 304 -13.89 -7.63 19.13
N TYR A 305 -12.56 -7.58 19.18
CA TYR A 305 -11.70 -8.21 18.18
C TYR A 305 -11.65 -9.74 18.31
N GLN A 306 -11.25 -10.41 17.22
CA GLN A 306 -11.02 -11.86 17.23
C GLN A 306 -9.85 -12.23 18.16
N PRO A 307 -9.93 -13.39 18.85
CA PRO A 307 -8.83 -13.86 19.71
C PRO A 307 -7.56 -14.19 18.92
N THR A 308 -7.69 -14.41 17.61
CA THR A 308 -6.61 -14.74 16.67
C THR A 308 -5.99 -13.52 15.98
N LEU A 309 -6.34 -12.28 16.38
CA LEU A 309 -5.90 -11.04 15.74
C LEU A 309 -4.39 -11.00 15.50
N ALA A 310 -3.60 -11.20 16.55
CA ALA A 310 -2.14 -11.14 16.45
C ALA A 310 -1.57 -12.25 15.55
N THR A 311 -2.14 -13.44 15.59
CA THR A 311 -1.71 -14.57 14.76
C THR A 311 -2.04 -14.32 13.28
N GLU A 312 -3.24 -13.87 12.98
CA GLU A 312 -3.67 -13.57 11.60
C GLU A 312 -2.82 -12.44 10.99
N MET A 313 -2.58 -11.38 11.76
CA MET A 313 -1.70 -10.30 11.35
C MET A 313 -0.27 -10.78 11.15
N GLY A 314 0.27 -11.56 12.08
CA GLY A 314 1.61 -12.13 12.02
C GLY A 314 1.80 -13.02 10.79
N VAL A 315 0.88 -13.94 10.51
CA VAL A 315 0.94 -14.81 9.32
C VAL A 315 1.02 -14.00 8.02
N MET A 316 0.26 -12.92 7.90
CA MET A 316 0.30 -12.04 6.74
C MET A 316 1.62 -11.25 6.69
N GLN A 317 2.00 -10.61 7.78
CA GLN A 317 3.16 -9.72 7.83
C GLN A 317 4.50 -10.45 7.64
N GLU A 318 4.63 -11.67 8.14
CA GLU A 318 5.85 -12.48 7.98
C GLU A 318 6.08 -12.99 6.55
N ARG A 319 5.08 -12.94 5.69
CA ARG A 319 5.22 -13.21 4.25
C ARG A 319 5.87 -12.05 3.50
N ILE A 320 5.79 -10.84 4.08
CA ILE A 320 6.35 -9.60 3.52
C ILE A 320 7.80 -9.49 3.99
N THR A 321 8.73 -9.87 3.14
CA THR A 321 10.16 -9.92 3.50
C THR A 321 11.05 -10.01 2.27
N SER A 322 12.36 -9.80 2.47
CA SER A 322 13.40 -10.08 1.48
C SER A 322 13.81 -11.54 1.52
N THR A 323 13.95 -12.13 0.35
CA THR A 323 14.52 -13.45 0.14
C THR A 323 15.78 -13.36 -0.71
N ARG A 324 16.49 -14.47 -0.90
CA ARG A 324 17.64 -14.54 -1.81
C ARG A 324 17.27 -14.32 -3.28
N HIS A 325 15.98 -14.43 -3.63
CA HIS A 325 15.48 -14.30 -5.00
C HIS A 325 14.99 -12.88 -5.31
N GLY A 326 14.39 -12.22 -4.34
CA GLY A 326 13.82 -10.89 -4.48
C GLY A 326 13.19 -10.41 -3.17
N SER A 327 12.56 -9.26 -3.20
CA SER A 327 11.94 -8.69 -1.99
C SER A 327 10.50 -8.24 -2.22
N ILE A 328 9.72 -8.24 -1.14
CA ILE A 328 8.45 -7.53 -1.08
C ILE A 328 8.60 -6.43 -0.03
N THR A 329 8.53 -5.19 -0.46
CA THR A 329 8.44 -4.02 0.42
C THR A 329 6.99 -3.57 0.45
N SER A 330 6.38 -3.47 1.62
CA SER A 330 4.98 -3.07 1.73
C SER A 330 4.81 -1.65 2.21
N VAL A 331 3.86 -0.95 1.61
CA VAL A 331 3.35 0.34 2.09
C VAL A 331 1.88 0.12 2.47
N GLN A 332 1.60 0.22 3.75
CA GLN A 332 0.31 -0.13 4.34
C GLN A 332 -0.36 1.15 4.86
N ALA A 333 -1.48 1.53 4.27
CA ALA A 333 -2.28 2.59 4.83
C ALA A 333 -2.90 2.11 6.15
N VAL A 334 -2.66 2.86 7.21
CA VAL A 334 -3.16 2.54 8.55
C VAL A 334 -4.17 3.59 8.97
N TYR A 335 -5.36 3.12 9.33
CA TYR A 335 -6.38 3.93 9.98
C TYR A 335 -6.35 3.67 11.48
N VAL A 336 -6.35 4.73 12.26
CA VAL A 336 -6.37 4.65 13.73
C VAL A 336 -7.76 5.11 14.19
N PRO A 337 -8.60 4.19 14.70
CA PRO A 337 -9.93 4.54 15.18
C PRO A 337 -9.88 5.57 16.32
N ALA A 338 -10.61 6.67 16.19
CA ALA A 338 -10.67 7.75 17.19
C ALA A 338 -9.30 8.32 17.62
N ASP A 339 -8.27 8.19 16.75
CA ASP A 339 -6.88 8.55 17.04
C ASP A 339 -6.29 7.83 18.28
N ASP A 340 -6.85 6.68 18.65
CA ASP A 340 -6.42 5.86 19.77
C ASP A 340 -5.39 4.82 19.33
N LEU A 341 -4.11 5.13 19.57
CA LEU A 341 -2.99 4.23 19.28
C LEU A 341 -2.94 2.99 20.18
N THR A 342 -3.73 2.95 21.25
CA THR A 342 -3.80 1.82 22.18
C THR A 342 -4.84 0.77 21.76
N ASP A 343 -5.66 1.06 20.73
CA ASP A 343 -6.56 0.10 20.16
C ASP A 343 -5.79 -1.14 19.66
N PRO A 344 -6.26 -2.37 19.93
CA PRO A 344 -5.54 -3.61 19.61
C PRO A 344 -5.14 -3.77 18.13
N ALA A 345 -5.95 -3.27 17.19
CA ALA A 345 -5.66 -3.43 15.77
C ALA A 345 -4.48 -2.56 15.31
N PRO A 346 -4.46 -1.21 15.51
CA PRO A 346 -3.28 -0.42 15.23
C PRO A 346 -2.07 -0.87 16.06
N ALA A 347 -2.21 -1.14 17.35
CA ALA A 347 -1.11 -1.56 18.21
C ALA A 347 -0.40 -2.83 17.69
N THR A 348 -1.18 -3.83 17.23
CA THR A 348 -0.64 -5.04 16.62
C THR A 348 0.05 -4.74 15.29
N THR A 349 -0.51 -3.85 14.49
CA THR A 349 0.09 -3.44 13.20
C THR A 349 1.42 -2.73 13.42
N PHE A 350 1.49 -1.78 14.36
CA PHE A 350 2.71 -1.03 14.68
C PHE A 350 3.88 -1.93 15.08
N ALA A 351 3.61 -3.03 15.78
CA ALA A 351 4.66 -3.96 16.19
C ALA A 351 5.44 -4.56 15.02
N HIS A 352 4.82 -4.65 13.83
CA HIS A 352 5.42 -5.19 12.62
C HIS A 352 6.10 -4.16 11.73
N LEU A 353 5.84 -2.85 11.92
CA LEU A 353 6.35 -1.82 11.01
C LEU A 353 7.84 -1.53 11.22
N ASP A 354 8.55 -1.33 10.12
CA ASP A 354 9.96 -0.94 10.07
C ASP A 354 10.14 0.58 9.92
N ALA A 355 9.19 1.21 9.24
CA ALA A 355 9.14 2.67 9.09
C ALA A 355 7.70 3.17 9.17
N THR A 356 7.56 4.44 9.53
CA THR A 356 6.27 5.11 9.69
C THR A 356 6.31 6.46 9.00
N THR A 357 5.51 6.60 7.95
CA THR A 357 5.30 7.86 7.22
C THR A 357 4.03 8.53 7.74
N VAL A 358 4.16 9.68 8.33
CA VAL A 358 3.03 10.47 8.87
C VAL A 358 2.76 11.65 7.93
N LEU A 359 1.58 11.68 7.32
CA LEU A 359 1.11 12.82 6.52
C LEU A 359 0.29 13.76 7.40
N SER A 360 0.73 15.02 7.48
CA SER A 360 0.19 16.04 8.36
C SER A 360 -0.71 17.03 7.61
N ARG A 361 -1.91 17.26 8.14
CA ARG A 361 -2.81 18.30 7.61
C ARG A 361 -2.20 19.69 7.77
N LYS A 362 -1.53 19.95 8.89
CA LYS A 362 -0.85 21.25 9.14
C LYS A 362 0.17 21.58 8.04
N ILE A 363 0.93 20.56 7.60
CA ILE A 363 1.93 20.72 6.53
C ILE A 363 1.25 20.92 5.18
N SER A 364 0.17 20.19 4.90
CA SER A 364 -0.59 20.38 3.65
C SER A 364 -1.25 21.75 3.55
N GLU A 365 -1.72 22.32 4.66
CA GLU A 365 -2.27 23.68 4.74
C GLU A 365 -1.23 24.77 4.42
N LEU A 366 0.06 24.48 4.62
CA LEU A 366 1.17 25.34 4.19
C LEU A 366 1.51 25.21 2.70
N GLY A 367 0.81 24.31 1.98
CA GLY A 367 1.07 24.02 0.57
C GLY A 367 2.32 23.17 0.34
N ILE A 368 2.87 22.53 1.38
CA ILE A 368 4.06 21.70 1.31
C ILE A 368 3.62 20.27 0.95
N TYR A 369 4.06 19.78 -0.21
CA TYR A 369 3.79 18.45 -0.72
C TYR A 369 5.07 17.75 -1.18
N PRO A 370 5.28 16.44 -0.82
CA PRO A 370 4.38 15.63 0.01
C PRO A 370 4.27 16.18 1.42
N ALA A 371 3.08 16.06 2.03
CA ALA A 371 2.81 16.62 3.35
C ALA A 371 3.33 15.72 4.50
N VAL A 372 4.49 15.14 4.32
CA VAL A 372 5.15 14.27 5.31
C VAL A 372 5.63 15.10 6.50
N ASP A 373 5.27 14.67 7.70
CA ASP A 373 5.78 15.27 8.93
C ASP A 373 7.16 14.68 9.27
N PRO A 374 8.23 15.46 9.17
CA PRO A 374 9.59 14.96 9.39
C PRO A 374 9.92 14.65 10.85
N LEU A 375 9.14 15.17 11.79
CA LEU A 375 9.36 14.94 13.23
C LEU A 375 8.59 13.73 13.74
N ASP A 376 7.39 13.48 13.19
CA ASP A 376 6.54 12.34 13.57
C ASP A 376 6.87 11.08 12.76
N SER A 377 7.53 11.22 11.61
CA SER A 377 7.94 10.10 10.77
C SER A 377 9.25 9.47 11.24
N THR A 378 9.31 8.14 11.22
CA THR A 378 10.45 7.38 11.77
C THR A 378 10.83 6.20 10.89
N SER A 379 12.10 5.77 10.98
CA SER A 379 12.58 4.53 10.35
C SER A 379 13.61 3.84 11.25
N ARG A 380 13.48 2.52 11.36
CA ARG A 380 14.41 1.68 12.13
C ARG A 380 15.79 1.55 11.49
N ILE A 381 15.88 1.79 10.18
CA ILE A 381 17.16 1.68 9.46
C ILE A 381 17.92 3.02 9.39
N LEU A 382 17.36 4.11 9.91
CA LEU A 382 18.08 5.38 9.98
C LEU A 382 19.14 5.32 11.10
N THR A 383 20.19 4.57 10.84
CA THR A 383 21.35 4.39 11.72
C THR A 383 22.64 4.56 10.91
N PRO A 384 23.75 5.04 11.52
CA PRO A 384 25.00 5.25 10.79
C PRO A 384 25.55 3.99 10.08
N GLU A 385 25.26 2.81 10.65
CA GLU A 385 25.72 1.52 10.11
C GLU A 385 25.01 1.15 8.81
N VAL A 386 23.79 1.61 8.57
CA VAL A 386 22.99 1.28 7.39
C VAL A 386 23.04 2.37 6.35
N VAL A 387 22.75 3.62 6.75
CA VAL A 387 22.65 4.74 5.80
C VAL A 387 23.96 5.50 5.62
N GLY A 388 24.95 5.27 6.47
CA GLY A 388 26.21 6.01 6.51
C GLY A 388 26.14 7.25 7.42
N GLU A 389 27.31 7.68 7.91
CA GLU A 389 27.45 8.75 8.90
C GLU A 389 26.97 10.12 8.37
N GLU A 390 27.22 10.41 7.10
CA GLU A 390 26.87 11.69 6.48
C GLU A 390 25.35 11.86 6.36
N HIS A 391 24.67 10.84 5.89
CA HIS A 391 23.20 10.81 5.79
C HIS A 391 22.56 10.94 7.19
N TYR A 392 23.00 10.10 8.14
CA TYR A 392 22.48 10.12 9.51
C TYR A 392 22.63 11.50 10.16
N ARG A 393 23.81 12.10 10.05
CA ARG A 393 24.09 13.44 10.62
C ARG A 393 23.22 14.51 9.95
N CYS A 394 23.07 14.48 8.64
CA CYS A 394 22.19 15.43 7.92
C CYS A 394 20.74 15.31 8.42
N ALA A 395 20.21 14.10 8.52
CA ALA A 395 18.86 13.86 9.01
C ALA A 395 18.66 14.38 10.45
N GLN A 396 19.62 14.15 11.34
CA GLN A 396 19.57 14.67 12.71
C GLN A 396 19.57 16.21 12.74
N ARG A 397 20.43 16.84 11.97
CA ARG A 397 20.49 18.33 11.87
C ARG A 397 19.19 18.93 11.35
N VAL A 398 18.55 18.27 10.36
CA VAL A 398 17.24 18.69 9.84
C VAL A 398 16.17 18.58 10.94
N LYS A 399 16.14 17.47 11.68
CA LYS A 399 15.20 17.30 12.79
C LYS A 399 15.43 18.31 13.90
N GLU A 400 16.67 18.56 14.29
CA GLU A 400 17.02 19.54 15.31
C GLU A 400 16.55 20.96 14.96
N ILE A 401 16.82 21.42 13.74
CA ILE A 401 16.43 22.78 13.34
C ILE A 401 14.91 22.93 13.24
N LEU A 402 14.19 21.91 12.79
CA LEU A 402 12.73 21.91 12.73
C LEU A 402 12.10 21.83 14.11
N GLN A 403 12.67 21.02 15.02
CA GLN A 403 12.23 20.96 16.41
C GLN A 403 12.41 22.31 17.12
N ARG A 404 13.59 22.92 16.97
CA ARG A 404 13.84 24.26 17.51
C ARG A 404 12.88 25.30 16.96
N TYR A 405 12.58 25.22 15.67
CA TYR A 405 11.59 26.10 15.05
C TYR A 405 10.20 25.95 15.66
N ASN A 406 9.75 24.70 15.89
CA ASN A 406 8.46 24.43 16.55
C ASN A 406 8.41 25.05 17.95
N GLU A 407 9.46 24.95 18.74
CA GLU A 407 9.55 25.57 20.08
C GLU A 407 9.46 27.09 20.01
N LEU A 408 10.05 27.70 18.97
CA LEU A 408 10.02 29.15 18.76
C LEU A 408 8.68 29.66 18.22
N GLN A 409 7.87 28.82 17.56
CA GLN A 409 6.59 29.22 16.99
C GLN A 409 5.62 29.80 18.03
N ASP A 410 5.55 29.22 19.22
CA ASP A 410 4.69 29.72 20.30
C ASP A 410 5.16 31.11 20.80
N ILE A 411 6.47 31.31 20.86
CA ILE A 411 7.07 32.60 21.23
C ILE A 411 6.76 33.64 20.15
N ILE A 412 6.93 33.27 18.86
CA ILE A 412 6.65 34.15 17.73
C ILE A 412 5.17 34.56 17.67
N ALA A 413 4.26 33.62 17.96
CA ALA A 413 2.83 33.86 17.95
C ALA A 413 2.39 34.85 19.06
N ILE A 414 3.06 34.88 20.19
CA ILE A 414 2.72 35.71 21.36
C ILE A 414 3.45 37.06 21.32
N LEU A 415 4.76 37.04 21.08
CA LEU A 415 5.65 38.20 21.22
C LEU A 415 6.10 38.82 19.90
N GLY A 416 5.97 38.09 18.78
CA GLY A 416 6.47 38.49 17.48
C GLY A 416 7.92 38.08 17.20
N MET A 417 8.34 38.20 15.94
CA MET A 417 9.71 37.87 15.49
C MET A 417 10.79 38.80 16.09
N ASP A 418 10.42 40.04 16.35
CA ASP A 418 11.37 41.07 16.76
C ASP A 418 11.97 40.83 18.16
N GLU A 419 11.23 40.12 19.01
CA GLU A 419 11.66 39.76 20.37
C GLU A 419 12.63 38.57 20.42
N LEU A 420 12.85 37.87 19.30
CA LEU A 420 13.82 36.78 19.24
C LEU A 420 15.26 37.30 19.22
N SER A 421 16.17 36.51 19.79
CA SER A 421 17.61 36.74 19.61
C SER A 421 18.01 36.64 18.12
N GLU A 422 19.10 37.29 17.74
CA GLU A 422 19.58 37.22 16.33
C GLU A 422 19.93 35.78 15.93
N GLU A 423 20.38 34.96 16.89
CA GLU A 423 20.62 33.54 16.66
C GLU A 423 19.32 32.76 16.38
N ASP A 424 18.28 32.99 17.19
CA ASP A 424 16.96 32.37 16.98
C ASP A 424 16.29 32.83 15.69
N LYS A 425 16.42 34.12 15.30
CA LYS A 425 15.96 34.63 14.02
C LYS A 425 16.60 33.88 12.85
N LEU A 426 17.92 33.64 12.93
CA LEU A 426 18.65 32.90 11.92
C LEU A 426 18.17 31.44 11.81
N VAL A 427 17.95 30.80 12.96
CA VAL A 427 17.37 29.44 13.03
C VAL A 427 15.99 29.41 12.37
N VAL A 428 15.10 30.34 12.68
CA VAL A 428 13.77 30.44 12.07
C VAL A 428 13.85 30.58 10.54
N HIS A 429 14.70 31.47 10.03
CA HIS A 429 14.86 31.69 8.61
C HIS A 429 15.38 30.45 7.87
N ARG A 430 16.35 29.76 8.43
CA ARG A 430 16.87 28.50 7.85
C ARG A 430 15.88 27.36 7.97
N ALA A 431 15.21 27.22 9.13
CA ALA A 431 14.17 26.21 9.32
C ALA A 431 13.03 26.33 8.32
N ARG A 432 12.57 27.56 8.00
CA ARG A 432 11.55 27.79 6.99
C ARG A 432 12.01 27.40 5.60
N ARG A 433 13.28 27.61 5.24
CA ARG A 433 13.86 27.14 3.99
C ARG A 433 13.94 25.61 3.96
N VAL A 434 14.40 24.99 5.04
CA VAL A 434 14.43 23.53 5.22
C VAL A 434 13.02 22.95 5.03
N GLN A 435 12.03 23.51 5.71
CA GLN A 435 10.64 23.05 5.63
C GLN A 435 10.10 23.11 4.20
N ARG A 436 10.35 24.19 3.47
CA ARG A 436 9.93 24.35 2.08
C ARG A 436 10.72 23.46 1.13
N PHE A 437 12.00 23.24 1.38
CA PHE A 437 12.84 22.35 0.57
C PHE A 437 12.50 20.87 0.74
N LEU A 438 11.79 20.47 1.81
CA LEU A 438 11.19 19.15 1.94
C LEU A 438 10.11 18.90 0.87
N SER A 439 9.49 19.95 0.33
CA SER A 439 8.55 19.83 -0.79
C SER A 439 9.27 19.42 -2.08
N GLN A 440 8.54 18.72 -2.95
CA GLN A 440 9.07 18.21 -4.22
C GLN A 440 7.95 18.10 -5.24
N PRO A 441 8.17 18.50 -6.50
CA PRO A 441 7.20 18.25 -7.56
C PRO A 441 7.21 16.79 -7.95
N PHE A 442 6.03 16.19 -8.05
CA PHE A 442 5.82 14.80 -8.41
C PHE A 442 5.45 14.62 -9.87
N HIS A 443 5.94 13.56 -10.51
CA HIS A 443 5.61 13.22 -11.89
C HIS A 443 4.11 12.98 -12.07
N VAL A 444 3.48 12.30 -11.11
CA VAL A 444 2.05 11.99 -11.17
C VAL A 444 1.16 13.21 -10.95
N ALA A 445 1.72 14.32 -10.47
CA ALA A 445 1.01 15.57 -10.25
C ALA A 445 1.27 16.64 -11.33
N GLU A 446 2.09 16.38 -12.34
CA GLU A 446 2.46 17.35 -13.39
C GLU A 446 1.25 17.98 -14.06
N GLN A 447 0.26 17.16 -14.38
CA GLN A 447 -0.97 17.64 -15.07
C GLN A 447 -1.82 18.59 -14.20
N PHE A 448 -1.68 18.56 -12.88
CA PHE A 448 -2.42 19.43 -11.96
C PHE A 448 -1.62 20.67 -11.57
N THR A 449 -0.30 20.54 -11.45
CA THR A 449 0.59 21.59 -10.96
C THR A 449 1.24 22.40 -12.09
N ASN A 450 1.29 21.85 -13.31
CA ASN A 450 2.08 22.35 -14.44
C ASN A 450 3.59 22.49 -14.11
N ILE A 451 4.08 21.76 -13.11
CA ILE A 451 5.49 21.73 -12.72
C ILE A 451 6.00 20.33 -13.07
N PRO A 452 7.09 20.21 -13.87
CA PRO A 452 7.70 18.92 -14.15
C PRO A 452 8.12 18.20 -12.87
N GLY A 453 7.78 16.93 -12.73
CA GLY A 453 8.21 16.11 -11.61
C GLY A 453 9.71 15.86 -11.64
N THR A 454 10.30 15.71 -10.48
CA THR A 454 11.74 15.42 -10.34
C THR A 454 11.98 14.28 -9.37
N LEU A 455 12.87 13.38 -9.76
CA LEU A 455 13.42 12.34 -8.91
C LEU A 455 14.76 12.85 -8.38
N VAL A 456 14.94 12.87 -7.06
CA VAL A 456 16.14 13.43 -6.43
C VAL A 456 16.96 12.32 -5.79
N SER A 457 18.27 12.29 -6.06
CA SER A 457 19.19 11.33 -5.44
C SER A 457 19.39 11.64 -3.95
N ILE A 458 19.79 10.65 -3.19
CA ILE A 458 20.10 10.87 -1.75
C ILE A 458 21.30 11.80 -1.58
N GLU A 459 22.29 11.73 -2.46
CA GLU A 459 23.48 12.58 -2.44
C GLU A 459 23.12 14.04 -2.64
N ASP A 460 22.26 14.34 -3.63
CA ASP A 460 21.77 15.71 -3.90
C ASP A 460 20.88 16.21 -2.77
N THR A 461 20.10 15.32 -2.17
CA THR A 461 19.26 15.61 -1.00
C THR A 461 20.13 16.03 0.20
N ILE A 462 21.11 15.21 0.58
CA ILE A 462 22.02 15.51 1.70
C ILE A 462 22.79 16.80 1.45
N ARG A 463 23.34 16.98 0.24
CA ARG A 463 24.05 18.19 -0.13
C ARG A 463 23.17 19.43 -0.01
N GLY A 464 21.95 19.38 -0.52
CA GLY A 464 21.01 20.50 -0.49
C GLY A 464 20.64 20.92 0.91
N PHE A 465 20.27 19.99 1.78
CA PHE A 465 19.93 20.29 3.18
C PHE A 465 21.13 20.81 3.96
N ASN A 466 22.31 20.24 3.78
CA ASN A 466 23.52 20.75 4.43
C ASN A 466 23.82 22.22 4.00
N MET A 467 23.73 22.54 2.71
CA MET A 467 23.93 23.92 2.23
C MET A 467 22.95 24.91 2.84
N ILE A 468 21.68 24.51 3.05
CA ILE A 468 20.68 25.36 3.70
C ILE A 468 21.03 25.58 5.18
N ILE A 469 21.33 24.51 5.91
CA ILE A 469 21.63 24.57 7.35
C ILE A 469 22.93 25.32 7.62
N ASP A 470 23.96 25.14 6.76
CA ASP A 470 25.25 25.84 6.87
C ASP A 470 25.18 27.32 6.45
N GLY A 471 24.08 27.74 5.81
CA GLY A 471 23.84 29.13 5.43
C GLY A 471 24.43 29.53 4.09
N ALA A 472 24.88 28.59 3.28
CA ALA A 472 25.45 28.86 1.95
C ALA A 472 24.46 29.49 0.96
N VAL A 473 23.17 29.42 1.26
CA VAL A 473 22.06 29.91 0.40
C VAL A 473 21.15 30.91 1.10
N ASP A 474 21.61 31.52 2.22
CA ASP A 474 20.84 32.49 3.01
C ASP A 474 20.42 33.74 2.23
N GLN A 475 21.12 34.07 1.13
CA GLN A 475 20.82 35.21 0.25
C GLN A 475 19.54 35.04 -0.58
N TYR A 476 19.04 33.82 -0.76
CA TYR A 476 17.85 33.55 -1.55
C TYR A 476 16.56 33.60 -0.74
N PRO A 477 15.44 34.09 -1.32
CA PRO A 477 14.17 34.17 -0.59
C PRO A 477 13.62 32.78 -0.30
N GLU A 478 12.86 32.63 0.78
CA GLU A 478 12.26 31.36 1.21
C GLU A 478 11.41 30.69 0.10
N ALA A 479 10.72 31.50 -0.73
CA ALA A 479 9.89 31.01 -1.82
C ALA A 479 10.68 30.24 -2.90
N ALA A 480 11.99 30.46 -2.99
CA ALA A 480 12.85 29.75 -3.92
C ALA A 480 12.95 28.24 -3.62
N PHE A 481 12.78 27.85 -2.38
CA PHE A 481 12.94 26.48 -1.92
C PHE A 481 11.65 25.63 -2.01
N MET A 482 10.55 26.23 -2.46
CA MET A 482 9.24 25.58 -2.54
C MET A 482 9.07 24.84 -3.86
N LEU A 483 8.67 23.53 -3.78
CA LEU A 483 8.41 22.67 -4.94
C LEU A 483 9.56 22.69 -5.96
N VAL A 484 10.74 22.35 -5.50
CA VAL A 484 11.97 22.21 -6.30
C VAL A 484 12.56 20.82 -6.10
N GLY A 485 13.34 20.34 -7.06
CA GLY A 485 14.07 19.10 -6.96
C GLY A 485 15.35 19.25 -6.16
N THR A 486 16.41 19.67 -6.81
CA THR A 486 17.74 19.85 -6.23
C THR A 486 17.96 21.24 -5.66
N ILE A 487 19.09 21.42 -4.97
CA ILE A 487 19.46 22.76 -4.46
C ILE A 487 19.80 23.74 -5.60
N GLU A 488 20.28 23.24 -6.72
CA GLU A 488 20.56 24.04 -7.93
C GLU A 488 19.28 24.63 -8.50
N ASP A 489 18.18 23.86 -8.48
CA ASP A 489 16.85 24.36 -8.91
C ASP A 489 16.36 25.48 -8.00
N ALA A 490 16.61 25.36 -6.69
CA ALA A 490 16.28 26.40 -5.71
C ALA A 490 17.11 27.68 -5.95
N ILE A 491 18.40 27.55 -6.22
CA ILE A 491 19.30 28.67 -6.53
C ILE A 491 18.83 29.37 -7.80
N ALA A 492 18.60 28.64 -8.89
CA ALA A 492 18.14 29.20 -10.18
C ALA A 492 16.78 29.92 -10.00
N LYS A 493 15.86 29.33 -9.26
CA LYS A 493 14.58 29.96 -8.92
C LYS A 493 14.76 31.22 -8.06
N GLY A 494 15.69 31.18 -7.10
CA GLY A 494 16.02 32.32 -6.25
C GLY A 494 16.62 33.49 -7.02
N GLU A 495 17.53 33.24 -7.95
CA GLU A 495 18.12 34.26 -8.82
C GLU A 495 17.05 34.93 -9.70
N LYS A 496 16.11 34.15 -10.26
CA LYS A 496 14.99 34.66 -11.03
C LYS A 496 14.08 35.58 -10.20
N LEU A 497 13.70 35.14 -8.99
CA LEU A 497 12.86 35.92 -8.07
C LEU A 497 13.54 37.23 -7.66
N ILE A 498 14.85 37.25 -7.43
CA ILE A 498 15.61 38.46 -7.11
C ILE A 498 15.65 39.38 -8.32
N ALA A 499 15.81 38.87 -9.53
CA ALA A 499 15.82 39.67 -10.76
C ALA A 499 14.45 40.31 -11.04
N GLU A 500 13.36 39.60 -10.78
CA GLU A 500 11.98 40.11 -10.96
C GLU A 500 11.57 41.15 -9.89
N SER A 501 12.24 41.15 -8.72
CA SER A 501 11.96 42.11 -7.64
C SER A 501 12.76 43.42 -7.73
N ARG A 502 13.67 43.51 -8.69
CA ARG A 502 14.46 44.71 -9.02
C ARG A 502 13.81 45.47 -10.18
#